data_ed67d41d6676d1d4297dc68b41f201ae
#
_entry.id   ed67d41d6676d1d4297dc68b41f201ae
#
_cell.length_a   1.000
_cell.length_b   1.000
_cell.length_c   1.000
_cell.angle_alpha   90.00
_cell.angle_beta   90.00
_cell.angle_gamma   90.00
#
_symmetry.space_group_name_H-M   'P 1'
#
loop_
_entity.id
_entity.type
_entity.pdbx_description
1 polymer ?
#
loop_
_entity_poly.entity_id
_entity_poly.type
_entity_poly.pdbx_seq_one_letter_code
_entity_poly.pdbx_strand_id
1 'polypeptide(L)'
;MSDILLEVKDLRTHFITGENTVKAVNGVSFSVRRGETFGLLGESGCGKSATCRSITRLINPPGQIIGGEILYEGRDLLKLPLDKLRRLRGREISMIFQEPMTALNPVLPIRTQIFESLDPQMSRAQKQARALELMHLVGIPSPEKRIDEYIHQFSGGMRQRAMIAIAL
;
A
#
# COMPACT_ATOMS: atom_id res chain seq x y z
N MET A 1 -11.70 24.76 -1.79
CA MET A 1 -11.53 23.31 -1.99
C MET A 1 -11.30 22.69 -0.63
N SER A 2 -11.89 21.56 -0.31
CA SER A 2 -11.68 20.88 0.97
C SER A 2 -10.19 20.50 1.11
N ASP A 3 -9.56 20.85 2.24
CA ASP A 3 -8.17 20.48 2.57
C ASP A 3 -8.06 18.98 2.94
N ILE A 4 -9.19 18.29 3.05
CA ILE A 4 -9.27 16.87 3.39
C ILE A 4 -8.92 16.03 2.17
N LEU A 5 -7.85 15.23 2.29
CA LEU A 5 -7.39 14.29 1.28
C LEU A 5 -8.13 12.95 1.36
N LEU A 6 -8.22 12.41 2.58
CA LEU A 6 -8.89 11.13 2.87
C LEU A 6 -9.89 11.32 4.01
N GLU A 7 -11.10 10.82 3.83
CA GLU A 7 -12.13 10.80 4.88
C GLU A 7 -12.72 9.39 4.99
N VAL A 8 -12.67 8.84 6.18
CA VAL A 8 -13.24 7.53 6.53
C VAL A 8 -14.43 7.78 7.44
N LYS A 9 -15.60 7.23 7.09
CA LYS A 9 -16.85 7.40 7.84
C LYS A 9 -17.46 6.05 8.20
N ASP A 10 -17.66 5.81 9.48
CA ASP A 10 -18.33 4.61 10.05
C ASP A 10 -17.84 3.31 9.39
N LEU A 11 -16.54 3.19 9.12
CA LEU A 11 -15.95 2.03 8.44
C LEU A 11 -16.15 0.77 9.27
N ARG A 12 -16.65 -0.27 8.63
CA ARG A 12 -16.89 -1.58 9.22
C ARG A 12 -16.32 -2.68 8.36
N THR A 13 -15.37 -3.43 8.93
CA THR A 13 -14.73 -4.57 8.27
C THR A 13 -14.77 -5.77 9.20
N HIS A 14 -15.45 -6.82 8.77
CA HIS A 14 -15.64 -8.03 9.53
C HIS A 14 -15.00 -9.22 8.82
N PHE A 15 -14.50 -10.19 9.60
CA PHE A 15 -14.05 -11.50 9.14
C PHE A 15 -15.09 -12.54 9.55
N ILE A 16 -15.76 -13.12 8.54
CA ILE A 16 -16.92 -13.99 8.74
C ILE A 16 -16.49 -15.42 8.39
N THR A 17 -16.39 -16.28 9.39
CA THR A 17 -15.99 -17.69 9.25
C THR A 17 -17.09 -18.58 9.82
N GLY A 18 -17.94 -19.14 8.94
CA GLY A 18 -19.08 -19.97 9.37
C GLY A 18 -19.99 -19.24 10.37
N GLU A 19 -20.07 -19.75 11.59
CA GLU A 19 -20.87 -19.15 12.66
C GLU A 19 -20.16 -18.00 13.41
N ASN A 20 -18.84 -17.82 13.19
CA ASN A 20 -18.07 -16.83 13.92
C ASN A 20 -17.85 -15.55 13.09
N THR A 21 -18.03 -14.41 13.74
CA THR A 21 -17.76 -13.10 13.14
C THR A 21 -16.82 -12.29 14.03
N VAL A 22 -15.65 -11.98 13.50
CA VAL A 22 -14.68 -11.06 14.13
C VAL A 22 -14.89 -9.67 13.55
N LYS A 23 -15.34 -8.72 14.37
CA LYS A 23 -15.54 -7.31 14.00
C LYS A 23 -14.22 -6.56 14.10
N ALA A 24 -13.30 -6.75 13.13
CA ALA A 24 -11.96 -6.19 13.18
C ALA A 24 -11.93 -4.65 13.08
N VAL A 25 -12.88 -4.07 12.35
CA VAL A 25 -13.15 -2.62 12.31
C VAL A 25 -14.64 -2.44 12.53
N ASN A 26 -15.03 -1.62 13.48
CA ASN A 26 -16.43 -1.48 13.86
C ASN A 26 -16.79 -0.02 14.13
N GLY A 27 -17.11 0.73 13.09
CA GLY A 27 -17.58 2.11 13.18
C GLY A 27 -16.44 3.15 13.35
N VAL A 28 -15.31 2.94 12.65
CA VAL A 28 -14.16 3.87 12.72
C VAL A 28 -14.36 5.03 11.76
N SER A 29 -14.14 6.26 12.26
CA SER A 29 -14.23 7.50 11.49
C SER A 29 -13.04 8.39 11.78
N PHE A 30 -12.42 8.95 10.74
CA PHE A 30 -11.35 9.94 10.82
C PHE A 30 -11.16 10.62 9.48
N SER A 31 -10.40 11.70 9.47
CA SER A 31 -9.98 12.40 8.25
C SER A 31 -8.49 12.70 8.27
N VAL A 32 -7.89 12.74 7.08
CA VAL A 32 -6.48 13.09 6.87
C VAL A 32 -6.43 14.24 5.88
N ARG A 33 -5.72 15.32 6.24
CA ARG A 33 -5.55 16.48 5.37
C ARG A 33 -4.39 16.26 4.40
N ARG A 34 -4.35 17.06 3.38
CA ARG A 34 -3.23 17.06 2.43
C ARG A 34 -1.94 17.51 3.13
N GLY A 35 -0.86 16.74 2.96
CA GLY A 35 0.43 17.00 3.63
C GLY A 35 0.49 16.63 5.11
N GLU A 36 -0.58 16.05 5.67
CA GLU A 36 -0.64 15.66 7.09
C GLU A 36 -0.01 14.28 7.30
N THR A 37 0.67 14.11 8.44
CA THR A 37 1.06 12.81 8.99
C THR A 37 0.04 12.42 10.06
N PHE A 38 -0.76 11.39 9.78
CA PHE A 38 -1.79 10.89 10.68
C PHE A 38 -1.35 9.58 11.35
N GLY A 39 -1.41 9.52 12.68
CA GLY A 39 -1.06 8.34 13.48
C GLY A 39 -2.31 7.55 13.89
N LEU A 40 -2.40 6.28 13.48
CA LEU A 40 -3.42 5.34 13.95
C LEU A 40 -2.82 4.47 15.06
N LEU A 41 -3.19 4.75 16.32
CA LEU A 41 -2.65 4.10 17.51
C LEU A 41 -3.65 3.08 18.10
N GLY A 42 -3.13 2.11 18.84
CA GLY A 42 -3.94 1.10 19.54
C GLY A 42 -3.14 -0.17 19.81
N GLU A 43 -3.69 -1.07 20.61
CA GLU A 43 -3.09 -2.35 20.99
C GLU A 43 -2.92 -3.32 19.81
N SER A 44 -2.13 -4.38 20.00
CA SER A 44 -2.02 -5.43 18.99
C SER A 44 -3.39 -6.10 18.78
N GLY A 45 -3.77 -6.34 17.52
CA GLY A 45 -5.05 -6.97 17.19
C GLY A 45 -6.27 -6.03 17.16
N CYS A 46 -6.16 -4.73 17.54
CA CYS A 46 -7.29 -3.80 17.57
C CYS A 46 -7.80 -3.32 16.18
N GLY A 47 -7.31 -3.88 15.07
CA GLY A 47 -7.84 -3.58 13.74
C GLY A 47 -7.09 -2.52 12.93
N LYS A 48 -5.96 -1.97 13.38
CA LYS A 48 -5.18 -0.96 12.63
C LYS A 48 -4.84 -1.38 11.20
N SER A 49 -4.25 -2.58 11.06
CA SER A 49 -3.88 -3.11 9.74
C SER A 49 -5.12 -3.43 8.89
N ALA A 50 -6.21 -3.86 9.50
CA ALA A 50 -7.48 -4.08 8.80
C ALA A 50 -8.06 -2.76 8.30
N THR A 51 -7.99 -1.69 9.10
CA THR A 51 -8.39 -0.33 8.68
C THR A 51 -7.59 0.15 7.47
N CYS A 52 -6.25 0.08 7.53
CA CYS A 52 -5.39 0.48 6.40
C CYS A 52 -5.66 -0.35 5.13
N ARG A 53 -5.81 -1.68 5.27
CA ARG A 53 -6.17 -2.55 4.14
C ARG A 53 -7.56 -2.27 3.59
N SER A 54 -8.50 -1.86 4.42
CA SER A 54 -9.85 -1.49 3.99
C SER A 54 -9.83 -0.24 3.11
N ILE A 55 -9.01 0.76 3.46
CA ILE A 55 -8.86 1.99 2.66
C ILE A 55 -8.46 1.66 1.22
N THR A 56 -7.53 0.73 1.05
CA THR A 56 -7.10 0.30 -0.28
C THR A 56 -7.93 -0.87 -0.85
N ARG A 57 -8.97 -1.33 -0.14
CA ARG A 57 -9.76 -2.53 -0.47
C ARG A 57 -8.89 -3.78 -0.71
N LEU A 58 -7.83 -3.96 0.10
CA LEU A 58 -6.94 -5.13 0.11
C LEU A 58 -7.31 -6.09 1.25
N ILE A 59 -8.57 -6.23 1.54
CA ILE A 59 -9.11 -7.21 2.49
C ILE A 59 -9.33 -8.53 1.75
N ASN A 60 -8.65 -9.57 2.21
CA ASN A 60 -8.78 -10.91 1.66
C ASN A 60 -9.91 -11.69 2.36
N PRO A 61 -10.60 -12.60 1.66
CA PRO A 61 -11.53 -13.53 2.30
C PRO A 61 -10.89 -14.24 3.50
N PRO A 62 -11.62 -14.48 4.58
CA PRO A 62 -13.06 -14.27 4.78
C PRO A 62 -13.44 -12.85 5.22
N GLY A 63 -12.51 -11.87 5.13
CA GLY A 63 -12.76 -10.48 5.47
C GLY A 63 -13.63 -9.77 4.42
N GLN A 64 -14.55 -8.93 4.90
CA GLN A 64 -15.45 -8.13 4.07
C GLN A 64 -15.64 -6.74 4.66
N ILE A 65 -15.65 -5.72 3.82
CA ILE A 65 -16.08 -4.38 4.20
C ILE A 65 -17.60 -4.37 4.11
N ILE A 66 -18.25 -4.29 5.26
CA ILE A 66 -19.71 -4.42 5.35
C ILE A 66 -20.45 -3.10 5.48
N GLY A 67 -19.73 -1.98 5.66
CA GLY A 67 -20.35 -0.66 5.79
C GLY A 67 -19.34 0.46 5.92
N GLY A 68 -19.88 1.68 5.86
CA GLY A 68 -19.13 2.91 5.92
C GLY A 68 -18.82 3.49 4.54
N GLU A 69 -18.08 4.60 4.54
CA GLU A 69 -17.61 5.29 3.33
C GLU A 69 -16.11 5.56 3.45
N ILE A 70 -15.40 5.51 2.33
CA ILE A 70 -13.99 5.89 2.23
C ILE A 70 -13.87 6.87 1.07
N LEU A 71 -13.75 8.15 1.39
CA LEU A 71 -13.67 9.22 0.41
C LEU A 71 -12.21 9.66 0.23
N TYR A 72 -11.68 9.51 -0.96
CA TYR A 72 -10.38 10.03 -1.38
C TYR A 72 -10.62 11.17 -2.36
N GLU A 73 -10.24 12.39 -2.01
CA GLU A 73 -10.55 13.61 -2.77
C GLU A 73 -12.03 13.69 -3.15
N GLY A 74 -12.93 13.32 -2.22
CA GLY A 74 -14.38 13.29 -2.44
C GLY A 74 -14.90 12.10 -3.27
N ARG A 75 -14.03 11.22 -3.78
CA ARG A 75 -14.42 10.01 -4.52
C ARG A 75 -14.55 8.82 -3.57
N ASP A 76 -15.72 8.20 -3.50
CA ASP A 76 -15.94 7.01 -2.67
C ASP A 76 -15.22 5.78 -3.25
N LEU A 77 -14.13 5.37 -2.59
CA LEU A 77 -13.31 4.23 -3.00
C LEU A 77 -14.07 2.90 -2.95
N LEU A 78 -15.09 2.78 -2.10
CA LEU A 78 -15.87 1.54 -1.98
C LEU A 78 -16.78 1.33 -3.18
N LYS A 79 -17.24 2.41 -3.81
CA LYS A 79 -18.10 2.39 -4.99
C LYS A 79 -17.34 2.36 -6.31
N LEU A 80 -16.01 2.56 -6.28
CA LEU A 80 -15.22 2.54 -7.51
C LEU A 80 -15.17 1.13 -8.13
N PRO A 81 -15.33 1.02 -9.46
CA PRO A 81 -15.01 -0.19 -10.20
C PRO A 81 -13.55 -0.61 -10.00
N LEU A 82 -13.28 -1.92 -10.02
CA LEU A 82 -11.96 -2.47 -9.73
C LEU A 82 -10.85 -1.95 -10.66
N ASP A 83 -11.15 -1.72 -11.92
CA ASP A 83 -10.21 -1.17 -12.90
C ASP A 83 -9.77 0.26 -12.54
N LYS A 84 -10.70 1.11 -12.11
CA LYS A 84 -10.40 2.46 -11.62
C LYS A 84 -9.62 2.43 -10.31
N LEU A 85 -10.01 1.56 -9.38
CA LEU A 85 -9.29 1.40 -8.12
C LEU A 85 -7.86 0.89 -8.33
N ARG A 86 -7.64 -0.04 -9.27
CA ARG A 86 -6.29 -0.54 -9.62
C ARG A 86 -5.38 0.57 -10.16
N ARG A 87 -5.93 1.51 -10.94
CA ARG A 87 -5.16 2.66 -11.44
C ARG A 87 -4.77 3.65 -10.34
N LEU A 88 -5.59 3.74 -9.31
CA LEU A 88 -5.37 4.62 -8.17
C LEU A 88 -4.32 4.04 -7.20
N ARG A 89 -4.34 2.70 -7.03
CA ARG A 89 -3.35 1.99 -6.22
C ARG A 89 -1.96 2.08 -6.87
N GLY A 90 -0.95 2.41 -6.07
CA GLY A 90 0.44 2.57 -6.50
C GLY A 90 0.75 3.90 -7.20
N ARG A 91 -0.26 4.69 -7.59
CA ARG A 91 -0.06 6.01 -8.20
C ARG A 91 -0.49 7.16 -7.30
N GLU A 92 -1.66 7.05 -6.71
CA GLU A 92 -2.24 8.07 -5.82
C GLU A 92 -2.24 7.60 -4.36
N ILE A 93 -2.42 6.30 -4.13
CA ILE A 93 -2.41 5.69 -2.80
C ILE A 93 -1.49 4.46 -2.84
N SER A 94 -0.39 4.51 -2.12
CA SER A 94 0.51 3.38 -1.94
C SER A 94 0.40 2.80 -0.54
N MET A 95 0.80 1.54 -0.37
CA MET A 95 0.80 0.85 0.91
C MET A 95 2.13 0.13 1.12
N ILE A 96 2.77 0.40 2.25
CA ILE A 96 3.96 -0.32 2.71
C ILE A 96 3.51 -1.39 3.71
N PHE A 97 3.75 -2.66 3.39
CA PHE A 97 3.38 -3.78 4.24
C PHE A 97 4.38 -3.99 5.37
N GLN A 98 3.92 -4.57 6.47
CA GLN A 98 4.74 -4.79 7.66
C GLN A 98 5.85 -5.83 7.41
N GLU A 99 5.60 -6.83 6.56
CA GLU A 99 6.55 -7.91 6.26
C GLU A 99 7.03 -7.84 4.81
N PRO A 100 8.28 -7.39 4.57
CA PRO A 100 8.82 -7.28 3.21
C PRO A 100 8.92 -8.63 2.48
N MET A 101 9.12 -9.73 3.22
CA MET A 101 9.27 -11.06 2.64
C MET A 101 7.99 -11.60 1.98
N THR A 102 6.84 -11.18 2.46
CA THR A 102 5.55 -11.57 1.88
C THR A 102 5.05 -10.60 0.81
N ALA A 103 5.59 -9.38 0.81
CA ALA A 103 5.20 -8.33 -0.13
C ALA A 103 6.03 -8.35 -1.43
N LEU A 104 7.30 -8.79 -1.36
CA LEU A 104 8.22 -8.84 -2.49
C LEU A 104 8.28 -10.25 -3.09
N ASN A 105 8.30 -10.33 -4.42
CA ASN A 105 8.39 -11.60 -5.12
C ASN A 105 9.83 -12.14 -5.09
N PRO A 106 10.10 -13.32 -4.48
CA PRO A 106 11.47 -13.84 -4.32
C PRO A 106 12.11 -14.34 -5.62
N VAL A 107 11.32 -14.60 -6.65
CA VAL A 107 11.80 -15.12 -7.94
C VAL A 107 11.97 -14.05 -9.01
N LEU A 108 11.70 -12.79 -8.68
CA LEU A 108 11.91 -11.66 -9.57
C LEU A 108 13.04 -10.76 -9.07
N PRO A 109 13.94 -10.27 -9.96
CA PRO A 109 14.92 -9.25 -9.62
C PRO A 109 14.24 -7.98 -9.12
N ILE A 110 14.92 -7.22 -8.27
CA ILE A 110 14.41 -5.94 -7.75
C ILE A 110 14.06 -4.97 -8.87
N ARG A 111 14.86 -4.90 -9.93
CA ARG A 111 14.57 -4.11 -11.14
C ARG A 111 13.14 -4.34 -11.64
N THR A 112 12.76 -5.58 -11.82
CA THR A 112 11.46 -5.95 -12.38
C THR A 112 10.34 -5.44 -11.49
N GLN A 113 10.45 -5.62 -10.19
CA GLN A 113 9.43 -5.22 -9.23
C GLN A 113 9.28 -3.69 -9.13
N ILE A 114 10.39 -2.94 -9.18
CA ILE A 114 10.33 -1.47 -9.25
C ILE A 114 9.73 -1.03 -10.59
N PHE A 115 10.10 -1.65 -11.71
CA PHE A 115 9.57 -1.29 -13.02
C PHE A 115 8.06 -1.49 -13.14
N GLU A 116 7.49 -2.48 -12.45
CA GLU A 116 6.06 -2.73 -12.40
C GLU A 116 5.28 -1.62 -11.70
N SER A 117 5.90 -0.91 -10.73
CA SER A 117 5.27 0.22 -10.04
C SER A 117 5.33 1.53 -10.83
N LEU A 118 6.25 1.64 -11.80
CA LEU A 118 6.44 2.84 -12.60
C LEU A 118 5.40 2.96 -13.73
N ASP A 119 5.26 4.19 -14.28
CA ASP A 119 4.34 4.45 -15.38
C ASP A 119 4.64 3.52 -16.57
N PRO A 120 3.63 2.76 -17.04
CA PRO A 120 3.78 1.90 -18.21
C PRO A 120 4.25 2.62 -19.49
N GLN A 121 3.98 3.94 -19.60
CA GLN A 121 4.37 4.74 -20.75
C GLN A 121 5.86 5.11 -20.76
N MET A 122 6.58 4.95 -19.65
CA MET A 122 8.01 5.20 -19.59
C MET A 122 8.78 4.19 -20.44
N SER A 123 9.74 4.68 -21.21
CA SER A 123 10.71 3.83 -21.92
C SER A 123 11.54 3.02 -20.91
N ARG A 124 12.16 1.93 -21.37
CA ARG A 124 13.02 1.09 -20.52
C ARG A 124 14.19 1.89 -19.92
N ALA A 125 14.76 2.81 -20.66
CA ALA A 125 15.85 3.68 -20.18
C ALA A 125 15.35 4.62 -19.08
N GLN A 126 14.18 5.23 -19.24
CA GLN A 126 13.58 6.08 -18.22
C GLN A 126 13.24 5.29 -16.95
N LYS A 127 12.68 4.09 -17.08
CA LYS A 127 12.40 3.19 -15.93
C LYS A 127 13.68 2.82 -15.19
N GLN A 128 14.77 2.52 -15.93
CA GLN A 128 16.07 2.22 -15.34
C GLN A 128 16.62 3.41 -14.54
N ALA A 129 16.61 4.61 -15.12
CA ALA A 129 17.06 5.81 -14.44
C ALA A 129 16.23 6.10 -13.18
N ARG A 130 14.91 6.03 -13.29
CA ARG A 130 14.00 6.26 -12.15
C ARG A 130 14.16 5.21 -11.05
N ALA A 131 14.33 3.94 -11.40
CA ALA A 131 14.56 2.89 -10.42
C ALA A 131 15.86 3.10 -9.63
N LEU A 132 16.95 3.46 -10.29
CA LEU A 132 18.22 3.80 -9.61
C LEU A 132 18.05 5.01 -8.70
N GLU A 133 17.38 6.06 -9.18
CA GLU A 133 17.07 7.25 -8.37
C GLU A 133 16.28 6.87 -7.09
N LEU A 134 15.24 6.04 -7.20
CA LEU A 134 14.46 5.57 -6.07
C LEU A 134 15.32 4.74 -5.09
N MET A 135 16.18 3.85 -5.60
CA MET A 135 17.07 3.06 -4.75
C MET A 135 18.09 3.93 -4.02
N HIS A 136 18.62 4.99 -4.66
CA HIS A 136 19.47 5.97 -4.01
C HIS A 136 18.69 6.75 -2.93
N LEU A 137 17.49 7.22 -3.26
CA LEU A 137 16.63 8.00 -2.34
C LEU A 137 16.36 7.25 -1.04
N VAL A 138 16.08 5.96 -1.11
CA VAL A 138 15.84 5.13 0.08
C VAL A 138 17.14 4.62 0.74
N GLY A 139 18.31 4.96 0.18
CA GLY A 139 19.61 4.64 0.75
C GLY A 139 20.03 3.18 0.61
N ILE A 140 19.67 2.50 -0.49
CA ILE A 140 20.24 1.19 -0.82
C ILE A 140 21.67 1.40 -1.30
N PRO A 141 22.69 0.73 -0.70
CA PRO A 141 24.08 0.90 -1.10
C PRO A 141 24.35 0.29 -2.47
N SER A 142 25.13 0.98 -3.32
CA SER A 142 25.52 0.53 -4.67
C SER A 142 24.36 0.08 -5.55
N PRO A 143 23.35 0.92 -5.80
CA PRO A 143 22.12 0.54 -6.51
C PRO A 143 22.38 -0.06 -7.89
N GLU A 144 23.41 0.45 -8.61
CA GLU A 144 23.77 0.02 -9.96
C GLU A 144 24.17 -1.46 -10.02
N LYS A 145 24.75 -1.98 -8.93
CA LYS A 145 25.13 -3.40 -8.81
C LYS A 145 23.98 -4.25 -8.33
N ARG A 146 23.15 -3.67 -7.45
CA ARG A 146 22.11 -4.40 -6.73
C ARG A 146 20.76 -4.44 -7.40
N ILE A 147 20.54 -3.60 -8.38
CA ILE A 147 19.23 -3.52 -9.06
C ILE A 147 18.84 -4.84 -9.74
N ASP A 148 19.81 -5.65 -10.13
CA ASP A 148 19.59 -6.98 -10.72
C ASP A 148 19.62 -8.12 -9.71
N GLU A 149 19.90 -7.83 -8.43
CA GLU A 149 19.84 -8.83 -7.36
C GLU A 149 18.40 -9.20 -7.01
N TYR A 150 18.26 -10.38 -6.42
CA TYR A 150 16.99 -10.90 -5.91
C TYR A 150 16.84 -10.53 -4.43
N ILE A 151 15.59 -10.55 -3.94
CA ILE A 151 15.27 -10.16 -2.57
C ILE A 151 15.98 -10.98 -1.50
N HIS A 152 16.30 -12.24 -1.77
CA HIS A 152 17.03 -13.10 -0.82
C HIS A 152 18.49 -12.66 -0.62
N GLN A 153 19.08 -11.91 -1.56
CA GLN A 153 20.42 -11.33 -1.48
C GLN A 153 20.46 -10.02 -0.67
N PHE A 154 19.29 -9.46 -0.33
CA PHE A 154 19.14 -8.24 0.44
C PHE A 154 19.06 -8.53 1.94
N SER A 155 19.70 -7.68 2.76
CA SER A 155 19.48 -7.68 4.21
C SER A 155 18.04 -7.27 4.54
N GLY A 156 17.58 -7.53 5.78
CA GLY A 156 16.23 -7.16 6.22
C GLY A 156 15.93 -5.67 6.02
N GLY A 157 16.87 -4.79 6.39
CA GLY A 157 16.72 -3.35 6.19
C GLY A 157 16.71 -2.94 4.71
N MET A 158 17.49 -3.59 3.85
CA MET A 158 17.47 -3.34 2.41
C MET A 158 16.15 -3.78 1.78
N ARG A 159 15.57 -4.89 2.22
CA ARG A 159 14.24 -5.35 1.76
C ARG A 159 13.15 -4.35 2.09
N GLN A 160 13.17 -3.80 3.31
CA GLN A 160 12.24 -2.76 3.71
C GLN A 160 12.41 -1.49 2.86
N ARG A 161 13.65 -1.05 2.61
CA ARG A 161 13.94 0.09 1.73
C ARG A 161 13.50 -0.16 0.29
N ALA A 162 13.70 -1.37 -0.25
CA ALA A 162 13.21 -1.71 -1.59
C ALA A 162 11.68 -1.64 -1.68
N MET A 163 10.96 -2.10 -0.66
CA MET A 163 9.51 -1.98 -0.60
C MET A 163 9.06 -0.51 -0.54
N ILE A 164 9.80 0.35 0.19
CA ILE A 164 9.54 1.80 0.20
C ILE A 164 9.80 2.39 -1.19
N ALA A 165 10.89 2.01 -1.86
CA ALA A 165 11.19 2.46 -3.22
C ALA A 165 10.08 2.10 -4.23
N ILE A 166 9.45 0.93 -4.08
CA ILE A 166 8.32 0.50 -4.91
C ILE A 166 7.05 1.32 -4.63
N ALA A 167 6.91 1.84 -3.39
CA ALA A 167 5.76 2.62 -2.98
C ALA A 167 5.84 4.10 -3.33
N LEU A 168 7.04 4.63 -3.66
CA LEU A 168 7.32 6.02 -4.07
C LEU A 168 7.16 6.21 -5.59
#